data_d9de85794c5cf632125bfd777baa6ac5
#
_entry.id   d9de85794c5cf632125bfd777baa6ac5
#
_cell.length_a   1.000
_cell.length_b   1.000
_cell.length_c   1.000
_cell.angle_alpha   90.00
_cell.angle_beta   90.00
_cell.angle_gamma   90.00
#
_symmetry.space_group_name_H-M   'P 1'
#
loop_
_entity.id
_entity.type
_entity.pdbx_description
1 polymer ?
#
loop_
_entity_poly.entity_id
_entity_poly.type
_entity_poly.pdbx_seq_one_letter_code
_entity_poly.pdbx_strand_id
1 'polypeptide(L)'
;SDINSPADLKGKAAAVQPKGNTGEAITAHMLQSQGLTYDDLPRVNHGSYTDAVSLMKDGNAEFFTLGTTVPAGAVMDLASARDIKIVPIEGEHLAKMQELNPGYKQIVIPAGSYPGQDADVNTIGYATHIIARCSLDADVVYNLLKALNEYVPDLSAIAKAVGNATPETMGRDIGVPLHDGA
;
A
#
# COMPACT_ATOMS: atom_id res chain seq x y z
N SER A 1 -0.60 21.24 4.25
CA SER A 1 -1.88 20.63 3.86
C SER A 1 -2.82 20.57 5.06
N ASP A 2 -4.09 20.83 4.84
CA ASP A 2 -5.18 20.74 5.82
C ASP A 2 -5.84 19.34 5.84
N ILE A 3 -5.30 18.38 5.10
CA ILE A 3 -5.73 16.98 5.11
C ILE A 3 -5.20 16.29 6.36
N ASN A 4 -6.08 15.89 7.27
CA ASN A 4 -5.75 15.21 8.52
C ASN A 4 -6.30 13.79 8.58
N SER A 5 -7.31 13.50 7.78
CA SER A 5 -7.99 12.21 7.69
C SER A 5 -8.51 11.96 6.28
N PRO A 6 -8.92 10.74 5.92
CA PRO A 6 -9.58 10.48 4.65
C PRO A 6 -10.85 11.30 4.40
N ALA A 7 -11.52 11.79 5.44
CA ALA A 7 -12.71 12.63 5.30
C ALA A 7 -12.41 14.01 4.68
N ASP A 8 -11.16 14.48 4.78
CA ASP A 8 -10.75 15.80 4.28
C ASP A 8 -10.40 15.80 2.78
N LEU A 9 -10.57 14.67 2.09
CA LEU A 9 -10.17 14.52 0.68
C LEU A 9 -11.16 15.18 -0.30
N LYS A 10 -12.39 15.46 0.12
CA LYS A 10 -13.38 16.13 -0.74
C LYS A 10 -12.85 17.47 -1.23
N GLY A 11 -12.93 17.70 -2.53
CA GLY A 11 -12.47 18.94 -3.14
C GLY A 11 -10.95 19.08 -3.25
N LYS A 12 -10.17 18.02 -2.97
CA LYS A 12 -8.71 18.01 -3.10
C LYS A 12 -8.26 17.40 -4.43
N ALA A 13 -7.20 17.95 -5.01
CA ALA A 13 -6.61 17.41 -6.23
C ALA A 13 -5.78 16.15 -5.94
N ALA A 14 -6.03 15.08 -6.68
CA ALA A 14 -5.41 13.78 -6.50
C ALA A 14 -4.41 13.43 -7.61
N ALA A 15 -3.30 12.82 -7.25
CA ALA A 15 -2.50 11.99 -8.13
C ALA A 15 -2.75 10.52 -7.79
N VAL A 16 -3.17 9.74 -8.77
CA VAL A 16 -3.66 8.37 -8.60
C VAL A 16 -2.88 7.45 -9.52
N GLN A 17 -2.67 6.22 -9.09
CA GLN A 17 -2.04 5.19 -9.91
C GLN A 17 -2.86 4.91 -11.18
N PRO A 18 -2.25 4.34 -12.24
CA PRO A 18 -2.98 3.93 -13.42
C PRO A 18 -4.16 3.01 -13.09
N LYS A 19 -5.26 3.16 -13.82
CA LYS A 19 -6.47 2.35 -13.63
C LYS A 19 -6.15 0.85 -13.70
N GLY A 20 -6.72 0.09 -12.76
CA GLY A 20 -6.46 -1.34 -12.60
C GLY A 20 -5.25 -1.68 -11.72
N ASN A 21 -4.51 -0.71 -11.25
CA ASN A 21 -3.44 -0.89 -10.28
C ASN A 21 -3.97 -0.97 -8.83
N THR A 22 -3.25 -1.68 -7.97
CA THR A 22 -3.60 -1.79 -6.54
C THR A 22 -3.71 -0.42 -5.86
N GLY A 23 -2.80 0.51 -6.15
CA GLY A 23 -2.85 1.87 -5.58
C GLY A 23 -4.08 2.67 -6.04
N GLU A 24 -4.54 2.46 -7.26
CA GLU A 24 -5.80 3.04 -7.74
C GLU A 24 -7.00 2.47 -6.99
N ALA A 25 -7.07 1.13 -6.84
CA ALA A 25 -8.12 0.48 -6.08
C ALA A 25 -8.16 0.95 -4.61
N ILE A 26 -7.00 1.12 -3.98
CA ILE A 26 -6.88 1.68 -2.61
C ILE A 26 -7.45 3.10 -2.56
N THR A 27 -7.12 3.95 -3.54
CA THR A 27 -7.66 5.31 -3.61
C THR A 27 -9.18 5.30 -3.75
N ALA A 28 -9.71 4.46 -4.64
CA ALA A 28 -11.15 4.32 -4.84
C ALA A 28 -11.86 3.85 -3.56
N HIS A 29 -11.34 2.82 -2.88
CA HIS A 29 -11.89 2.34 -1.62
C HIS A 29 -11.81 3.40 -0.51
N MET A 30 -10.71 4.15 -0.44
CA MET A 30 -10.55 5.22 0.54
C MET A 30 -11.61 6.32 0.33
N LEU A 31 -11.83 6.76 -0.90
CA LEU A 31 -12.89 7.71 -1.23
C LEU A 31 -14.27 7.12 -0.91
N GLN A 32 -14.55 5.89 -1.35
CA GLN A 32 -15.82 5.20 -1.12
C GLN A 32 -16.11 5.03 0.37
N SER A 33 -15.12 4.77 1.19
CA SER A 33 -15.27 4.66 2.65
C SER A 33 -15.75 5.96 3.31
N GLN A 34 -15.59 7.09 2.62
CA GLN A 34 -16.08 8.41 3.03
C GLN A 34 -17.34 8.86 2.25
N GLY A 35 -17.95 7.97 1.46
CA GLY A 35 -19.10 8.31 0.60
C GLY A 35 -18.71 9.21 -0.57
N LEU A 36 -17.44 9.26 -0.95
CA LEU A 36 -16.90 10.06 -2.04
C LEU A 36 -16.59 9.19 -3.26
N THR A 37 -16.50 9.85 -4.40
CA THR A 37 -16.02 9.28 -5.66
C THR A 37 -14.98 10.21 -6.29
N TYR A 38 -14.39 9.82 -7.40
CA TYR A 38 -13.49 10.71 -8.14
C TYR A 38 -14.18 12.00 -8.64
N ASP A 39 -15.50 12.01 -8.81
CA ASP A 39 -16.27 13.19 -9.24
C ASP A 39 -16.36 14.27 -8.15
N ASP A 40 -16.07 13.92 -6.89
CA ASP A 40 -15.98 14.87 -5.78
C ASP A 40 -14.63 15.60 -5.70
N LEU A 41 -13.69 15.25 -6.59
CA LEU A 41 -12.36 15.81 -6.66
C LEU A 41 -12.25 16.77 -7.87
N PRO A 42 -11.67 17.97 -7.71
CA PRO A 42 -11.56 18.95 -8.80
C PRO A 42 -10.60 18.51 -9.90
N ARG A 43 -9.66 17.60 -9.58
CA ARG A 43 -8.68 17.05 -10.51
C ARG A 43 -8.22 15.67 -10.06
N VAL A 44 -8.19 14.75 -11.00
CA VAL A 44 -7.65 13.39 -10.81
C VAL A 44 -6.67 13.10 -11.94
N ASN A 45 -5.41 12.94 -11.60
CA ASN A 45 -4.35 12.61 -12.57
C ASN A 45 -3.91 11.18 -12.36
N HIS A 46 -4.13 10.32 -13.34
CA HIS A 46 -3.64 8.94 -13.32
C HIS A 46 -2.24 8.88 -13.93
N GLY A 47 -1.27 8.33 -13.16
CA GLY A 47 0.11 8.25 -13.60
C GLY A 47 0.97 7.34 -12.75
N SER A 48 2.25 7.25 -13.08
CA SER A 48 3.24 6.50 -12.30
C SER A 48 3.51 7.15 -10.94
N TYR A 49 4.27 6.47 -10.07
CA TYR A 49 4.73 7.08 -8.80
C TYR A 49 5.58 8.33 -9.05
N THR A 50 6.41 8.33 -10.08
CA THR A 50 7.23 9.49 -10.47
C THR A 50 6.36 10.67 -10.91
N ASP A 51 5.31 10.41 -11.71
CA ASP A 51 4.37 11.46 -12.12
C ASP A 51 3.63 12.04 -10.91
N ALA A 52 3.19 11.17 -9.98
CA ALA A 52 2.53 11.61 -8.75
C ALA A 52 3.43 12.51 -7.91
N VAL A 53 4.70 12.15 -7.74
CA VAL A 53 5.70 12.97 -7.02
C VAL A 53 5.89 14.30 -7.71
N SER A 54 6.00 14.35 -9.04
CA SER A 54 6.14 15.59 -9.80
C SER A 54 4.92 16.50 -9.62
N LEU A 55 3.71 15.95 -9.73
CA LEU A 55 2.47 16.71 -9.51
C LEU A 55 2.36 17.29 -8.10
N MET A 56 2.79 16.55 -7.09
CA MET A 56 2.85 17.02 -5.70
C MET A 56 3.90 18.12 -5.52
N LYS A 57 5.09 17.97 -6.11
CA LYS A 57 6.16 18.98 -6.06
C LYS A 57 5.74 20.30 -6.72
N ASP A 58 5.01 20.20 -7.82
CA ASP A 58 4.52 21.37 -8.59
C ASP A 58 3.24 22.00 -8.01
N GLY A 59 2.63 21.38 -6.97
CA GLY A 59 1.38 21.83 -6.37
C GLY A 59 0.15 21.55 -7.24
N ASN A 60 0.26 20.66 -8.21
CA ASN A 60 -0.82 20.21 -9.08
C ASN A 60 -1.64 19.06 -8.51
N ALA A 61 -1.17 18.44 -7.43
CA ALA A 61 -1.89 17.49 -6.59
C ALA A 61 -1.67 17.82 -5.11
N GLU A 62 -2.65 17.55 -4.27
CA GLU A 62 -2.63 17.79 -2.84
C GLU A 62 -2.45 16.49 -2.05
N PHE A 63 -2.80 15.36 -2.66
CA PHE A 63 -2.55 14.02 -2.10
C PHE A 63 -2.28 12.99 -3.19
N PHE A 64 -1.63 11.91 -2.79
CA PHE A 64 -1.50 10.69 -3.59
C PHE A 64 -1.46 9.46 -2.68
N THR A 65 -1.78 8.31 -3.25
CA THR A 65 -1.74 7.02 -2.56
C THR A 65 -0.74 6.09 -3.23
N LEU A 66 -0.01 5.33 -2.39
CA LEU A 66 0.91 4.32 -2.86
C LEU A 66 0.59 2.98 -2.23
N GLY A 67 0.58 1.94 -3.06
CA GLY A 67 0.62 0.56 -2.60
C GLY A 67 2.05 0.03 -2.70
N THR A 68 2.86 0.23 -1.66
CA THR A 68 4.30 -0.06 -1.69
C THR A 68 4.83 -0.45 -0.31
N THR A 69 6.11 -0.80 -0.27
CA THR A 69 6.83 -1.05 0.99
C THR A 69 7.26 0.25 1.67
N VAL A 70 7.51 0.19 2.98
CA VAL A 70 8.04 1.31 3.78
C VAL A 70 9.51 1.01 4.16
N PRO A 71 10.43 1.96 3.97
CA PRO A 71 10.28 3.25 3.29
C PRO A 71 10.18 3.12 1.77
N ALA A 72 9.40 4.01 1.14
CA ALA A 72 9.24 4.09 -0.32
C ALA A 72 10.10 5.20 -0.92
N GLY A 73 10.83 4.90 -1.99
CA GLY A 73 11.69 5.88 -2.67
C GLY A 73 10.94 7.12 -3.17
N ALA A 74 9.73 6.94 -3.69
CA ALA A 74 8.89 8.05 -4.15
C ALA A 74 8.50 9.01 -3.00
N VAL A 75 8.20 8.47 -1.81
CA VAL A 75 7.90 9.29 -0.63
C VAL A 75 9.15 10.00 -0.13
N MET A 76 10.30 9.32 -0.11
CA MET A 76 11.59 9.93 0.25
C MET A 76 11.95 11.09 -0.68
N ASP A 77 11.77 10.91 -2.00
CA ASP A 77 12.02 11.95 -3.00
C ASP A 77 11.09 13.16 -2.81
N LEU A 78 9.80 12.94 -2.55
CA LEU A 78 8.88 14.03 -2.25
C LEU A 78 9.24 14.73 -0.93
N ALA A 79 9.52 13.98 0.14
CA ALA A 79 9.87 14.50 1.45
C ALA A 79 11.17 15.33 1.46
N SER A 80 12.10 15.03 0.53
CA SER A 80 13.33 15.83 0.37
C SER A 80 13.10 17.22 -0.25
N ALA A 81 11.97 17.39 -0.95
CA ALA A 81 11.65 18.61 -1.68
C ALA A 81 10.52 19.44 -1.04
N ARG A 82 9.66 18.81 -0.26
CA ARG A 82 8.50 19.43 0.36
C ARG A 82 8.19 18.81 1.72
N ASP A 83 7.67 19.61 2.62
CA ASP A 83 7.08 19.08 3.86
C ASP A 83 5.86 18.23 3.51
N ILE A 84 5.86 16.99 3.94
CA ILE A 84 4.78 16.04 3.72
C ILE A 84 4.14 15.64 5.04
N LYS A 85 2.92 15.15 4.95
CA LYS A 85 2.21 14.51 6.03
C LYS A 85 1.64 13.19 5.55
N ILE A 86 1.89 12.13 6.30
CA ILE A 86 1.21 10.85 6.08
C ILE A 86 -0.12 10.91 6.81
N VAL A 87 -1.20 10.73 6.05
CA VAL A 87 -2.57 10.77 6.60
C VAL A 87 -2.88 9.42 7.23
N PRO A 88 -3.24 9.37 8.53
CA PRO A 88 -3.56 8.12 9.19
C PRO A 88 -4.86 7.51 8.64
N ILE A 89 -4.88 6.18 8.57
CA ILE A 89 -6.08 5.39 8.27
C ILE A 89 -6.27 4.43 9.44
N GLU A 90 -7.14 4.80 10.36
CA GLU A 90 -7.36 4.07 11.61
C GLU A 90 -8.82 4.19 12.07
N GLY A 91 -9.19 3.48 13.12
CA GLY A 91 -10.52 3.57 13.73
C GLY A 91 -11.63 3.28 12.73
N GLU A 92 -12.60 4.20 12.66
CA GLU A 92 -13.77 4.08 11.78
C GLU A 92 -13.38 4.06 10.28
N HIS A 93 -12.34 4.81 9.87
CA HIS A 93 -11.87 4.84 8.50
C HIS A 93 -11.32 3.48 8.08
N LEU A 94 -10.53 2.84 8.95
CA LEU A 94 -10.03 1.49 8.73
C LEU A 94 -11.18 0.47 8.65
N ALA A 95 -12.12 0.52 9.58
CA ALA A 95 -13.26 -0.39 9.61
C ALA A 95 -14.07 -0.33 8.29
N LYS A 96 -14.39 0.87 7.82
CA LYS A 96 -15.08 1.06 6.53
C LYS A 96 -14.29 0.53 5.33
N MET A 97 -12.98 0.70 5.33
CA MET A 97 -12.14 0.14 4.27
C MET A 97 -12.10 -1.40 4.32
N GLN A 98 -12.12 -1.99 5.52
CA GLN A 98 -12.18 -3.45 5.69
C GLN A 98 -13.53 -4.05 5.27
N GLU A 99 -14.63 -3.30 5.37
CA GLU A 99 -15.92 -3.70 4.79
C GLU A 99 -15.84 -3.84 3.27
N LEU A 100 -15.09 -2.94 2.61
CA LEU A 100 -14.89 -2.96 1.15
C LEU A 100 -13.90 -4.04 0.72
N ASN A 101 -12.86 -4.28 1.52
CA ASN A 101 -11.86 -5.31 1.27
C ASN A 101 -11.29 -5.87 2.59
N PRO A 102 -11.72 -7.07 3.01
CA PRO A 102 -11.25 -7.71 4.25
C PRO A 102 -9.74 -8.01 4.29
N GLY A 103 -9.08 -7.95 3.14
CA GLY A 103 -7.61 -8.09 3.03
C GLY A 103 -6.82 -6.92 3.62
N TYR A 104 -7.46 -5.76 3.85
CA TYR A 104 -6.80 -4.65 4.52
C TYR A 104 -6.59 -4.95 6.00
N LYS A 105 -5.37 -4.73 6.46
CA LYS A 105 -4.99 -4.88 7.88
C LYS A 105 -4.37 -3.58 8.36
N GLN A 106 -4.52 -3.29 9.64
CA GLN A 106 -3.80 -2.17 10.23
C GLN A 106 -2.31 -2.50 10.29
N ILE A 107 -1.51 -1.56 9.83
CA ILE A 107 -0.05 -1.55 9.99
C ILE A 107 0.39 -0.20 10.55
N VAL A 108 1.61 -0.16 11.05
CA VAL A 108 2.25 1.06 11.53
C VAL A 108 3.40 1.41 10.61
N ILE A 109 3.47 2.67 10.19
CA ILE A 109 4.67 3.26 9.62
C ILE A 109 5.46 3.83 10.80
N PRO A 110 6.63 3.25 11.15
CA PRO A 110 7.39 3.69 12.32
C PRO A 110 7.86 5.12 12.19
N ALA A 111 7.95 5.83 13.31
CA ALA A 111 8.57 7.13 13.39
C ALA A 111 9.97 7.13 12.75
N GLY A 112 10.32 8.20 12.05
CA GLY A 112 11.60 8.31 11.36
C GLY A 112 11.71 7.51 10.06
N SER A 113 10.63 6.89 9.57
CA SER A 113 10.62 6.23 8.26
C SER A 113 10.82 7.24 7.12
N TYR A 114 10.39 8.49 7.31
CA TYR A 114 10.52 9.58 6.34
C TYR A 114 10.97 10.88 7.01
N PRO A 115 11.65 11.78 6.29
CA PRO A 115 12.01 13.11 6.80
C PRO A 115 10.77 13.86 7.34
N GLY A 116 10.89 14.42 8.57
CA GLY A 116 9.80 15.15 9.21
C GLY A 116 8.65 14.31 9.77
N GLN A 117 8.77 12.99 9.75
CA GLN A 117 7.81 12.09 10.39
C GLN A 117 8.34 11.66 11.78
N ASP A 118 7.97 12.37 12.81
CA ASP A 118 8.50 12.20 14.18
C ASP A 118 7.68 11.24 15.05
N ALA A 119 6.53 10.76 14.54
CA ALA A 119 5.64 9.85 15.26
C ALA A 119 5.24 8.66 14.39
N ASP A 120 4.88 7.56 15.04
CA ASP A 120 4.25 6.42 14.38
C ASP A 120 2.94 6.84 13.70
N VAL A 121 2.68 6.29 12.52
CA VAL A 121 1.42 6.54 11.79
C VAL A 121 0.73 5.23 11.47
N ASN A 122 -0.50 5.08 11.96
CA ASN A 122 -1.36 3.96 11.62
C ASN A 122 -1.89 4.10 10.20
N THR A 123 -1.83 3.02 9.42
CA THR A 123 -2.35 2.98 8.06
C THR A 123 -2.83 1.58 7.71
N ILE A 124 -3.27 1.41 6.47
CA ILE A 124 -3.63 0.08 5.95
C ILE A 124 -2.42 -0.58 5.30
N GLY A 125 -2.32 -1.89 5.48
CA GLY A 125 -1.43 -2.77 4.74
C GLY A 125 -2.22 -3.88 4.07
N TYR A 126 -1.60 -4.52 3.10
CA TYR A 126 -2.12 -5.71 2.43
C TYR A 126 -0.96 -6.64 2.08
N ALA A 127 -1.26 -7.92 1.88
CA ALA A 127 -0.23 -8.89 1.53
C ALA A 127 -0.05 -8.98 0.01
N THR A 128 1.18 -9.22 -0.42
CA THR A 128 1.49 -9.67 -1.78
C THR A 128 1.43 -11.20 -1.79
N HIS A 129 0.75 -11.77 -2.78
CA HIS A 129 0.52 -13.20 -2.90
C HIS A 129 1.22 -13.77 -4.12
N ILE A 130 1.72 -15.00 -3.98
CA ILE A 130 2.11 -15.83 -5.13
C ILE A 130 0.92 -16.71 -5.48
N ILE A 131 0.47 -16.65 -6.72
CA ILE A 131 -0.69 -17.40 -7.21
C ILE A 131 -0.20 -18.50 -8.13
N ALA A 132 -0.62 -19.73 -7.87
CA ALA A 132 -0.37 -20.89 -8.72
C ALA A 132 -1.67 -21.48 -9.23
N ARG A 133 -1.64 -22.17 -10.38
CA ARG A 133 -2.78 -22.98 -10.86
C ARG A 133 -2.97 -24.15 -9.89
N CYS A 134 -4.21 -24.48 -9.54
CA CYS A 134 -4.51 -25.66 -8.73
C CYS A 134 -3.98 -26.97 -9.32
N SER A 135 -3.79 -27.03 -10.65
CA SER A 135 -3.26 -28.20 -11.35
C SER A 135 -1.72 -28.24 -11.44
N LEU A 136 -1.01 -27.28 -10.82
CA LEU A 136 0.44 -27.34 -10.72
C LEU A 136 0.81 -28.47 -9.76
N ASP A 137 1.90 -29.17 -10.06
CA ASP A 137 2.38 -30.26 -9.22
C ASP A 137 2.74 -29.73 -7.80
N ALA A 138 2.29 -30.42 -6.76
CA ALA A 138 2.50 -30.02 -5.38
C ALA A 138 3.99 -29.95 -5.00
N ASP A 139 4.82 -30.89 -5.52
CA ASP A 139 6.26 -30.88 -5.25
C ASP A 139 6.95 -29.65 -5.87
N VAL A 140 6.45 -29.17 -7.01
CA VAL A 140 6.96 -27.94 -7.64
C VAL A 140 6.67 -26.73 -6.74
N VAL A 141 5.45 -26.62 -6.23
CA VAL A 141 5.07 -25.52 -5.33
C VAL A 141 5.82 -25.59 -4.02
N TYR A 142 5.90 -26.78 -3.42
CA TYR A 142 6.65 -27.00 -2.20
C TYR A 142 8.14 -26.59 -2.35
N ASN A 143 8.80 -27.08 -3.41
CA ASN A 143 10.21 -26.74 -3.65
C ASN A 143 10.42 -25.26 -3.91
N LEU A 144 9.47 -24.57 -4.60
CA LEU A 144 9.52 -23.13 -4.78
C LEU A 144 9.44 -22.38 -3.45
N LEU A 145 8.48 -22.72 -2.60
CA LEU A 145 8.30 -22.07 -1.29
C LEU A 145 9.47 -22.38 -0.35
N LYS A 146 9.98 -23.59 -0.37
CA LYS A 146 11.18 -23.98 0.38
C LYS A 146 12.39 -23.14 -0.06
N ALA A 147 12.63 -23.02 -1.35
CA ALA A 147 13.71 -22.19 -1.87
C ALA A 147 13.53 -20.71 -1.48
N LEU A 148 12.31 -20.16 -1.61
CA LEU A 148 12.02 -18.78 -1.20
C LEU A 148 12.35 -18.57 0.29
N ASN A 149 11.92 -19.49 1.16
CA ASN A 149 12.21 -19.41 2.60
C ASN A 149 13.71 -19.51 2.91
N GLU A 150 14.42 -20.35 2.19
CA GLU A 150 15.87 -20.56 2.35
C GLU A 150 16.68 -19.32 1.95
N TYR A 151 16.22 -18.58 0.91
CA TYR A 151 16.89 -17.40 0.37
C TYR A 151 16.32 -16.06 0.89
N VAL A 152 15.42 -16.06 1.88
CA VAL A 152 14.90 -14.83 2.50
C VAL A 152 16.01 -13.86 2.92
N PRO A 153 17.13 -14.28 3.55
CA PRO A 153 18.21 -13.36 3.91
C PRO A 153 18.80 -12.62 2.68
N ASP A 154 19.05 -13.34 1.59
CA ASP A 154 19.62 -12.76 0.36
C ASP A 154 18.62 -11.83 -0.34
N LEU A 155 17.36 -12.27 -0.41
CA LEU A 155 16.28 -11.46 -0.99
C LEU A 155 16.00 -10.21 -0.17
N SER A 156 16.13 -10.26 1.15
CA SER A 156 15.93 -9.11 2.03
C SER A 156 17.02 -8.04 1.86
N ALA A 157 18.20 -8.42 1.40
CA ALA A 157 19.25 -7.45 1.03
C ALA A 157 18.86 -6.61 -0.19
N ILE A 158 18.02 -7.14 -1.08
CA ILE A 158 17.49 -6.45 -2.26
C ILE A 158 16.19 -5.70 -1.91
N ALA A 159 15.30 -6.35 -1.17
CA ALA A 159 14.00 -5.79 -0.81
C ALA A 159 13.71 -6.08 0.68
N LYS A 160 13.95 -5.10 1.54
CA LYS A 160 13.84 -5.23 3.01
C LYS A 160 12.51 -5.85 3.49
N ALA A 161 11.42 -5.57 2.79
CA ALA A 161 10.09 -6.11 3.14
C ALA A 161 10.02 -7.65 3.08
N VAL A 162 10.87 -8.29 2.25
CA VAL A 162 10.92 -9.75 2.15
C VAL A 162 11.49 -10.37 3.42
N GLY A 163 12.29 -9.65 4.20
CA GLY A 163 12.84 -10.12 5.45
C GLY A 163 11.81 -10.52 6.53
N ASN A 164 10.56 -10.08 6.35
CA ASN A 164 9.44 -10.47 7.21
C ASN A 164 8.72 -11.76 6.75
N ALA A 165 9.15 -12.35 5.63
CA ALA A 165 8.60 -13.61 5.14
C ALA A 165 9.14 -14.77 5.99
N THR A 166 8.24 -15.43 6.70
CA THR A 166 8.49 -16.66 7.46
C THR A 166 7.43 -17.69 7.08
N PRO A 167 7.63 -18.99 7.33
CA PRO A 167 6.59 -19.99 7.08
C PRO A 167 5.24 -19.60 7.70
N GLU A 168 5.24 -19.06 8.92
CA GLU A 168 4.03 -18.63 9.62
C GLU A 168 3.36 -17.42 8.94
N THR A 169 4.14 -16.47 8.42
CA THR A 169 3.58 -15.30 7.72
C THR A 169 3.11 -15.65 6.32
N MET A 170 3.78 -16.57 5.64
CA MET A 170 3.40 -17.04 4.29
C MET A 170 2.16 -17.95 4.32
N GLY A 171 1.99 -18.75 5.39
CA GLY A 171 0.85 -19.65 5.58
C GLY A 171 -0.39 -19.00 6.20
N ARG A 172 -0.47 -17.67 6.32
CA ARG A 172 -1.66 -17.00 6.89
C ARG A 172 -2.88 -17.17 6.00
N ASP A 173 -4.03 -17.29 6.65
CA ASP A 173 -5.31 -17.23 5.95
C ASP A 173 -5.48 -15.86 5.27
N ILE A 174 -5.60 -15.90 3.96
CA ILE A 174 -5.77 -14.73 3.09
C ILE A 174 -7.15 -14.74 2.40
N GLY A 175 -8.07 -15.61 2.83
CA GLY A 175 -9.41 -15.74 2.28
C GLY A 175 -9.50 -16.55 0.98
N VAL A 176 -8.41 -17.20 0.57
CA VAL A 176 -8.37 -18.16 -0.54
C VAL A 176 -7.62 -19.42 -0.11
N PRO A 177 -7.97 -20.61 -0.63
CA PRO A 177 -7.29 -21.86 -0.28
C PRO A 177 -5.81 -21.79 -0.64
N LEU A 178 -4.97 -22.33 0.23
CA LEU A 178 -3.58 -22.60 -0.11
C LEU A 178 -3.51 -23.74 -1.14
N HIS A 179 -2.50 -23.72 -1.97
CA HIS A 179 -2.19 -24.81 -2.88
C HIS A 179 -1.72 -26.05 -2.09
N ASP A 180 -2.01 -27.26 -2.58
CA ASP A 180 -1.66 -28.54 -1.90
C ASP A 180 -0.16 -28.68 -1.59
N GLY A 181 0.71 -27.95 -2.29
CA GLY A 181 2.15 -27.90 -2.04
C GLY A 181 2.60 -26.74 -1.15
N ALA A 182 1.65 -25.97 -0.55
CA ALA A 182 2.00 -24.79 0.25
C ALA A 182 1.94 -25.05 1.75
#